data_99e1b1157612fbbea95f63c0fa3ff995
#
_entry.id   99e1b1157612fbbea95f63c0fa3ff995
#
_cell.length_a   1.000
_cell.length_b   1.000
_cell.length_c   1.000
_cell.angle_alpha   90.00
_cell.angle_beta   90.00
_cell.angle_gamma   90.00
#
_symmetry.space_group_name_H-M   'P 1'
#
loop_
_entity.id
_entity.type
_entity.pdbx_description
1 polymer ?
#
loop_
_entity_poly.entity_id
_entity_poly.type
_entity_poly.pdbx_seq_one_letter_code
_entity_poly.pdbx_strand_id
1 'polypeptide(L)'
;DMLLTSISLAVAAIPEGLPAIVTIILALGTQKMAKKNAIVRKLPAVETLGSTDIICSDKTGTLTLNQMTVEALYTDGQVLSASTEIPADNMALKIMNFTNDTKIAQDGSLIGDPTETALVQFGLDHAFNVTEKVAAEPRVAEIPFDSDRKLMTTVHELKTGGFLVSVKGAPDELLKRCTEILSNGETSPLDETKRQEILKTNTSLAKQALRVLGMAYKYVETIPAEMSSELVEKDLTFAGLVGMIDPERKEAADAVKVAKEAGIRPIMITGDHRDTAEAIAARLGIIKEGDDDAVITGAELNELSDEKFAQVVGHYSVYARVSPEHKVRIVKAWQQEGKVVAMTGDGVNDAPALKAAYIGIG
;
A
#
# COMPACT_ATOMS: atom_id res chain seq x y z
N ASP A 1 -66.02 14.68 32.53
CA ASP A 1 -65.04 14.21 33.50
C ASP A 1 -64.14 13.10 32.96
N MET A 2 -64.70 12.04 32.34
CA MET A 2 -63.86 10.93 31.77
C MET A 2 -62.86 11.40 30.73
N LEU A 3 -63.18 12.35 29.87
CA LEU A 3 -62.26 12.88 28.83
C LEU A 3 -61.05 13.59 29.47
N LEU A 4 -61.33 14.46 30.44
CA LEU A 4 -60.26 15.18 31.18
C LEU A 4 -59.33 14.21 31.93
N THR A 5 -59.94 13.21 32.57
CA THR A 5 -59.15 12.17 33.27
C THR A 5 -58.29 11.34 32.31
N SER A 6 -58.85 10.99 31.15
CA SER A 6 -58.09 10.26 30.08
C SER A 6 -56.97 11.08 29.50
N ILE A 7 -57.18 12.36 29.27
CA ILE A 7 -56.15 13.29 28.80
C ILE A 7 -55.04 13.47 29.88
N SER A 8 -55.42 13.65 31.12
CA SER A 8 -54.46 13.80 32.24
C SER A 8 -53.65 12.53 32.41
N LEU A 9 -54.25 11.36 32.29
CA LEU A 9 -53.55 10.07 32.36
C LEU A 9 -52.60 9.88 31.18
N ALA A 10 -53.01 10.26 29.99
CA ALA A 10 -52.17 10.19 28.76
C ALA A 10 -50.95 11.13 28.90
N VAL A 11 -51.16 12.36 29.40
CA VAL A 11 -50.05 13.32 29.63
C VAL A 11 -49.12 12.79 30.72
N ALA A 12 -49.66 12.23 31.81
CA ALA A 12 -48.85 11.65 32.89
C ALA A 12 -48.03 10.43 32.45
N ALA A 13 -48.44 9.73 31.39
CA ALA A 13 -47.71 8.61 30.81
C ALA A 13 -46.55 9.02 29.88
N ILE A 14 -46.44 10.30 29.53
CA ILE A 14 -45.36 10.81 28.70
C ILE A 14 -44.08 10.89 29.50
N PRO A 15 -43.01 10.22 29.12
CA PRO A 15 -41.73 10.28 29.85
C PRO A 15 -41.00 11.58 29.50
N GLU A 16 -41.35 12.70 30.11
CA GLU A 16 -40.83 14.03 29.80
C GLU A 16 -39.31 14.14 29.92
N GLY A 17 -38.69 13.34 30.79
CA GLY A 17 -37.25 13.33 31.03
C GLY A 17 -36.46 12.57 29.97
N LEU A 18 -37.11 11.71 29.16
CA LEU A 18 -36.42 10.83 28.20
C LEU A 18 -35.61 11.58 27.16
N PRO A 19 -36.12 12.62 26.48
CA PRO A 19 -35.34 13.36 25.49
C PRO A 19 -34.10 14.02 26.09
N ALA A 20 -34.19 14.54 27.31
CA ALA A 20 -33.06 15.15 28.00
C ALA A 20 -31.99 14.13 28.37
N ILE A 21 -32.37 12.97 28.88
CA ILE A 21 -31.46 11.85 29.19
C ILE A 21 -30.75 11.35 27.95
N VAL A 22 -31.47 11.13 26.84
CA VAL A 22 -30.90 10.71 25.57
C VAL A 22 -29.86 11.72 25.06
N THR A 23 -30.19 13.01 25.10
CA THR A 23 -29.27 14.07 24.66
C THR A 23 -28.01 14.12 25.54
N ILE A 24 -28.12 13.96 26.84
CA ILE A 24 -26.98 13.93 27.77
C ILE A 24 -26.08 12.71 27.47
N ILE A 25 -26.66 11.53 27.28
CA ILE A 25 -25.90 10.30 26.97
C ILE A 25 -25.14 10.44 25.63
N LEU A 26 -25.81 10.98 24.61
CA LEU A 26 -25.17 11.21 23.31
C LEU A 26 -24.05 12.25 23.39
N ALA A 27 -24.24 13.31 24.18
CA ALA A 27 -23.21 14.33 24.43
C ALA A 27 -21.97 13.75 25.12
N LEU A 28 -22.18 12.90 26.14
CA LEU A 28 -21.10 12.19 26.83
C LEU A 28 -20.37 11.22 25.88
N GLY A 29 -21.11 10.54 25.03
CA GLY A 29 -20.54 9.68 23.98
C GLY A 29 -19.67 10.47 23.00
N THR A 30 -20.18 11.61 22.52
CA THR A 30 -19.43 12.53 21.64
C THR A 30 -18.15 13.03 22.31
N GLN A 31 -18.21 13.38 23.60
CA GLN A 31 -17.02 13.80 24.35
C GLN A 31 -15.97 12.70 24.46
N LYS A 32 -16.40 11.46 24.66
CA LYS A 32 -15.47 10.29 24.66
C LYS A 32 -14.83 10.08 23.30
N MET A 33 -15.59 10.23 22.22
CA MET A 33 -15.07 10.13 20.85
C MET A 33 -14.08 11.25 20.54
N ALA A 34 -14.37 12.48 20.94
CA ALA A 34 -13.46 13.61 20.78
C ALA A 34 -12.11 13.39 21.48
N LYS A 35 -12.10 12.76 22.65
CA LYS A 35 -10.86 12.35 23.35
C LYS A 35 -10.05 11.30 22.57
N LYS A 36 -10.67 10.62 21.62
CA LYS A 36 -10.03 9.66 20.69
C LYS A 36 -9.78 10.27 19.30
N ASN A 37 -9.77 11.59 19.19
CA ASN A 37 -9.58 12.35 17.95
C ASN A 37 -10.67 12.12 16.89
N ALA A 38 -11.85 11.65 17.28
CA ALA A 38 -12.98 11.47 16.38
C ALA A 38 -13.95 12.65 16.52
N ILE A 39 -14.21 13.37 15.42
CA ILE A 39 -15.12 14.50 15.36
C ILE A 39 -16.49 14.03 14.90
N VAL A 40 -17.49 14.15 15.78
CA VAL A 40 -18.86 13.79 15.47
C VAL A 40 -19.62 15.02 14.94
N ARG A 41 -20.15 14.92 13.72
CA ARG A 41 -20.92 16.00 13.10
C ARG A 41 -22.41 15.96 13.46
N LYS A 42 -22.94 14.78 13.76
CA LYS A 42 -24.36 14.58 14.11
C LYS A 42 -24.46 13.69 15.33
N LEU A 43 -25.13 14.15 16.37
CA LEU A 43 -25.32 13.40 17.63
C LEU A 43 -25.87 11.98 17.45
N PRO A 44 -26.89 11.74 16.58
CA PRO A 44 -27.38 10.38 16.36
C PRO A 44 -26.35 9.39 15.81
N ALA A 45 -25.28 9.88 15.17
CA ALA A 45 -24.22 9.02 14.64
C ALA A 45 -23.49 8.26 15.76
N VAL A 46 -23.44 8.78 16.98
CA VAL A 46 -22.82 8.11 18.13
C VAL A 46 -23.57 6.83 18.49
N GLU A 47 -24.89 6.89 18.48
CA GLU A 47 -25.75 5.72 18.75
C GLU A 47 -25.64 4.68 17.65
N THR A 48 -25.72 5.12 16.39
CA THR A 48 -25.61 4.23 15.23
C THR A 48 -24.26 3.55 15.16
N LEU A 49 -23.17 4.26 15.51
CA LEU A 49 -21.83 3.69 15.59
C LEU A 49 -21.77 2.53 16.60
N GLY A 50 -22.43 2.68 17.74
CA GLY A 50 -22.55 1.62 18.75
C GLY A 50 -23.32 0.38 18.29
N SER A 51 -24.12 0.49 17.25
CA SER A 51 -24.90 -0.60 16.63
C SER A 51 -24.27 -1.16 15.36
N THR A 52 -23.05 -0.76 15.04
CA THR A 52 -22.37 -1.17 13.80
C THR A 52 -22.07 -2.66 13.79
N ASP A 53 -22.46 -3.35 12.71
CA ASP A 53 -22.14 -4.75 12.45
C ASP A 53 -20.94 -4.91 11.52
N ILE A 54 -20.82 -4.00 10.55
CA ILE A 54 -19.83 -4.06 9.47
C ILE A 54 -19.08 -2.73 9.38
N ILE A 55 -17.76 -2.80 9.31
CA ILE A 55 -16.90 -1.66 8.99
C ILE A 55 -16.26 -1.92 7.64
N CYS A 56 -16.69 -1.17 6.62
CA CYS A 56 -16.02 -1.15 5.32
C CYS A 56 -14.92 -0.09 5.35
N SER A 57 -13.69 -0.52 5.33
CA SER A 57 -12.54 0.37 5.40
C SER A 57 -11.78 0.42 4.09
N ASP A 58 -11.46 1.62 3.65
CA ASP A 58 -10.52 1.83 2.56
C ASP A 58 -9.12 1.34 2.99
N LYS A 59 -8.36 0.77 2.06
CA LYS A 59 -7.02 0.27 2.35
C LYS A 59 -6.01 1.41 2.44
N THR A 60 -5.84 2.11 1.33
CA THR A 60 -4.77 3.10 1.15
C THR A 60 -5.02 4.36 2.00
N GLY A 61 -4.07 4.71 2.83
CA GLY A 61 -4.15 5.89 3.69
C GLY A 61 -4.99 5.72 4.95
N THR A 62 -5.83 4.68 5.03
CA THR A 62 -6.63 4.35 6.22
C THR A 62 -6.04 3.16 6.97
N LEU A 63 -5.99 1.99 6.35
CA LEU A 63 -5.38 0.79 6.92
C LEU A 63 -3.87 0.74 6.71
N THR A 64 -3.38 1.41 5.69
CA THR A 64 -1.96 1.53 5.36
C THR A 64 -1.45 2.95 5.55
N LEU A 65 -0.13 3.10 5.54
CA LEU A 65 0.56 4.39 5.73
C LEU A 65 0.41 5.33 4.53
N ASN A 66 -0.02 4.84 3.37
CA ASN A 66 0.03 5.53 2.08
C ASN A 66 1.46 6.01 1.75
N GLN A 67 2.42 5.18 2.09
CA GLN A 67 3.83 5.44 1.87
C GLN A 67 4.52 4.16 1.43
N MET A 68 5.00 4.13 0.19
CA MET A 68 5.79 3.00 -0.30
C MET A 68 7.04 2.84 0.57
N THR A 69 7.33 1.60 0.98
CA THR A 69 8.42 1.29 1.90
C THR A 69 9.14 0.02 1.45
N VAL A 70 10.47 0.03 1.46
CA VAL A 70 11.27 -1.16 1.18
C VAL A 70 11.14 -2.15 2.34
N GLU A 71 10.79 -3.40 2.03
CA GLU A 71 10.71 -4.48 3.02
C GLU A 71 11.80 -5.55 2.84
N ALA A 72 12.28 -5.74 1.63
CA ALA A 72 13.24 -6.79 1.32
C ALA A 72 14.30 -6.33 0.31
N LEU A 73 15.53 -6.80 0.50
CA LEU A 73 16.62 -6.67 -0.44
C LEU A 73 17.22 -8.05 -0.72
N TYR A 74 17.26 -8.43 -2.00
CA TYR A 74 18.00 -9.60 -2.45
C TYR A 74 19.36 -9.17 -2.97
N THR A 75 20.40 -9.59 -2.29
CA THR A 75 21.80 -9.28 -2.62
C THR A 75 22.67 -10.45 -2.17
N ASP A 76 23.76 -10.71 -2.87
CA ASP A 76 24.71 -11.78 -2.52
C ASP A 76 24.05 -13.17 -2.32
N GLY A 77 23.01 -13.47 -3.10
CA GLY A 77 22.27 -14.74 -3.03
C GLY A 77 21.35 -14.87 -1.82
N GLN A 78 21.10 -13.83 -1.07
CA GLN A 78 20.26 -13.85 0.13
C GLN A 78 19.16 -12.78 0.09
N VAL A 79 17.98 -13.12 0.61
CA VAL A 79 16.91 -12.17 0.87
C VAL A 79 17.07 -11.62 2.28
N LEU A 80 17.32 -10.33 2.39
CA LEU A 80 17.47 -9.60 3.66
C LEU A 80 16.22 -8.78 3.92
N SER A 81 15.78 -8.70 5.19
CA SER A 81 14.74 -7.76 5.58
C SER A 81 15.28 -6.32 5.58
N ALA A 82 14.39 -5.34 5.43
CA ALA A 82 14.78 -3.93 5.45
C ALA A 82 15.45 -3.47 6.76
N SER A 83 15.21 -4.19 7.85
CA SER A 83 15.84 -3.94 9.15
C SER A 83 17.25 -4.52 9.29
N THR A 84 17.69 -5.36 8.36
CA THR A 84 19.04 -5.92 8.36
C THR A 84 20.05 -4.82 8.02
N GLU A 85 21.13 -4.75 8.77
CA GLU A 85 22.22 -3.81 8.49
C GLU A 85 22.88 -4.13 7.14
N ILE A 86 22.93 -3.13 6.27
CA ILE A 86 23.51 -3.24 4.93
C ILE A 86 24.66 -2.23 4.84
N PRO A 87 25.86 -2.68 4.38
CA PRO A 87 27.00 -1.77 4.20
C PRO A 87 26.63 -0.63 3.22
N ALA A 88 27.06 0.59 3.54
CA ALA A 88 26.79 1.76 2.70
C ALA A 88 27.48 1.72 1.33
N ASP A 89 28.42 0.82 1.12
CA ASP A 89 29.11 0.54 -0.15
C ASP A 89 28.45 -0.58 -0.97
N ASN A 90 27.31 -1.14 -0.50
CA ASN A 90 26.57 -2.15 -1.25
C ASN A 90 26.16 -1.61 -2.62
N MET A 91 26.46 -2.35 -3.67
CA MET A 91 26.22 -1.90 -5.06
C MET A 91 24.74 -1.76 -5.38
N ALA A 92 23.89 -2.65 -4.90
CA ALA A 92 22.44 -2.53 -5.10
C ALA A 92 21.90 -1.24 -4.47
N LEU A 93 22.35 -0.92 -3.26
CA LEU A 93 22.02 0.33 -2.57
C LEU A 93 22.49 1.56 -3.36
N LYS A 94 23.68 1.52 -3.92
CA LYS A 94 24.22 2.59 -4.78
C LYS A 94 23.37 2.79 -6.04
N ILE A 95 23.05 1.71 -6.75
CA ILE A 95 22.29 1.77 -8.00
C ILE A 95 20.88 2.34 -7.75
N MET A 96 20.16 1.86 -6.75
CA MET A 96 18.80 2.34 -6.47
C MET A 96 18.75 3.83 -6.09
N ASN A 97 19.84 4.39 -5.56
CA ASN A 97 19.94 5.80 -5.21
C ASN A 97 20.50 6.66 -6.34
N PHE A 98 21.38 6.12 -7.18
CA PHE A 98 21.92 6.85 -8.34
C PHE A 98 20.95 6.91 -9.51
N THR A 99 20.24 5.82 -9.79
CA THR A 99 19.21 5.75 -10.84
C THR A 99 17.87 6.15 -10.26
N ASN A 100 17.75 7.42 -9.89
CA ASN A 100 16.63 7.92 -9.10
C ASN A 100 16.47 9.43 -9.30
N ASP A 101 15.25 9.88 -9.55
CA ASP A 101 14.93 11.30 -9.81
C ASP A 101 14.34 12.00 -8.58
N THR A 102 14.35 11.35 -7.42
CA THR A 102 13.91 11.96 -6.16
C THR A 102 14.78 13.16 -5.80
N LYS A 103 14.14 14.24 -5.41
CA LYS A 103 14.78 15.44 -4.89
C LYS A 103 14.66 15.48 -3.37
N ILE A 104 15.74 15.88 -2.71
CA ILE A 104 15.75 16.10 -1.25
C ILE A 104 15.62 17.61 -1.04
N ALA A 105 14.52 18.03 -0.38
CA ALA A 105 14.28 19.42 -0.03
C ALA A 105 15.18 19.88 1.13
N GLN A 106 15.22 21.19 1.38
CA GLN A 106 16.07 21.77 2.44
C GLN A 106 15.68 21.28 3.85
N ASP A 107 14.42 20.94 4.05
CA ASP A 107 13.89 20.36 5.31
C ASP A 107 14.12 18.84 5.43
N GLY A 108 14.77 18.23 4.45
CA GLY A 108 15.03 16.80 4.39
C GLY A 108 13.87 15.96 3.81
N SER A 109 12.76 16.59 3.41
CA SER A 109 11.64 15.87 2.79
C SER A 109 12.01 15.36 1.39
N LEU A 110 11.46 14.20 1.02
CA LEU A 110 11.69 13.57 -0.28
C LEU A 110 10.55 13.92 -1.22
N ILE A 111 10.90 14.39 -2.42
CA ILE A 111 9.95 14.81 -3.46
C ILE A 111 10.20 14.00 -4.72
N GLY A 112 9.20 13.25 -5.15
CA GLY A 112 9.29 12.41 -6.36
C GLY A 112 8.24 11.31 -6.39
N ASP A 113 8.42 10.39 -7.33
CA ASP A 113 7.59 9.19 -7.42
C ASP A 113 7.69 8.36 -6.13
N PRO A 114 6.57 7.84 -5.58
CA PRO A 114 6.58 7.08 -4.34
C PRO A 114 7.52 5.88 -4.33
N THR A 115 7.67 5.20 -5.47
CA THR A 115 8.59 4.07 -5.62
C THR A 115 10.05 4.54 -5.47
N GLU A 116 10.39 5.65 -6.10
CA GLU A 116 11.74 6.20 -6.05
C GLU A 116 12.09 6.82 -4.69
N THR A 117 11.14 7.54 -4.08
CA THR A 117 11.34 8.11 -2.73
C THR A 117 11.54 7.01 -1.69
N ALA A 118 10.89 5.86 -1.84
CA ALA A 118 11.10 4.70 -0.97
C ALA A 118 12.54 4.18 -1.04
N LEU A 119 13.12 4.14 -2.23
CA LEU A 119 14.51 3.70 -2.43
C LEU A 119 15.52 4.66 -1.82
N VAL A 120 15.28 5.97 -1.94
CA VAL A 120 16.13 6.99 -1.31
C VAL A 120 16.02 6.92 0.21
N GLN A 121 14.81 6.79 0.75
CA GLN A 121 14.61 6.62 2.19
C GLN A 121 15.35 5.38 2.72
N PHE A 122 15.29 4.27 2.01
CA PHE A 122 16.03 3.05 2.35
C PHE A 122 17.54 3.29 2.37
N GLY A 123 18.06 4.05 1.41
CA GLY A 123 19.46 4.48 1.40
C GLY A 123 19.84 5.31 2.62
N LEU A 124 19.01 6.30 2.96
CA LEU A 124 19.23 7.14 4.15
C LEU A 124 19.19 6.33 5.45
N ASP A 125 18.29 5.38 5.56
CA ASP A 125 18.17 4.49 6.73
C ASP A 125 19.40 3.60 6.90
N HIS A 126 20.18 3.37 5.84
CA HIS A 126 21.43 2.58 5.82
C HIS A 126 22.68 3.45 5.65
N ALA A 127 22.62 4.69 6.08
CA ALA A 127 23.73 5.64 6.07
C ALA A 127 24.33 5.92 4.68
N PHE A 128 23.55 5.74 3.61
CA PHE A 128 23.94 6.14 2.27
C PHE A 128 23.65 7.62 2.05
N ASN A 129 24.66 8.46 2.09
CA ASN A 129 24.53 9.89 1.82
C ASN A 129 24.47 10.13 0.31
N VAL A 130 23.26 10.07 -0.25
CA VAL A 130 23.04 10.20 -1.70
C VAL A 130 23.49 11.56 -2.23
N THR A 131 23.25 12.64 -1.49
CA THR A 131 23.65 14.01 -1.91
C THR A 131 25.15 14.13 -2.07
N GLU A 132 25.90 13.66 -1.09
CA GLU A 132 27.37 13.68 -1.11
C GLU A 132 27.92 12.77 -2.22
N LYS A 133 27.39 11.56 -2.33
CA LYS A 133 27.87 10.56 -3.31
C LYS A 133 27.58 10.99 -4.76
N VAL A 134 26.42 11.57 -5.05
CA VAL A 134 26.08 12.09 -6.37
C VAL A 134 26.88 13.35 -6.70
N ALA A 135 27.17 14.21 -5.71
CA ALA A 135 28.05 15.35 -5.91
C ALA A 135 29.49 14.91 -6.25
N ALA A 136 29.95 13.80 -5.68
CA ALA A 136 31.28 13.23 -5.94
C ALA A 136 31.36 12.49 -7.30
N GLU A 137 30.27 11.87 -7.72
CA GLU A 137 30.16 11.11 -8.95
C GLU A 137 28.90 11.59 -9.72
N PRO A 138 28.98 12.73 -10.42
CA PRO A 138 27.82 13.39 -11.01
C PRO A 138 27.22 12.60 -12.17
N ARG A 139 25.91 12.71 -12.32
CA ARG A 139 25.19 12.18 -13.47
C ARG A 139 25.55 12.98 -14.71
N VAL A 140 26.02 12.32 -15.75
CA VAL A 140 26.43 12.94 -17.02
C VAL A 140 25.54 12.56 -18.19
N ALA A 141 24.78 11.47 -18.06
CA ALA A 141 23.83 11.02 -19.07
C ALA A 141 22.74 10.15 -18.44
N GLU A 142 21.65 9.98 -19.16
CA GLU A 142 20.52 9.15 -18.75
C GLU A 142 19.72 8.62 -19.93
N ILE A 143 19.03 7.52 -19.70
CA ILE A 143 17.91 7.05 -20.52
C ILE A 143 16.72 6.97 -19.56
N PRO A 144 15.75 7.89 -19.70
CA PRO A 144 14.61 7.95 -18.78
C PRO A 144 13.81 6.66 -18.78
N PHE A 145 13.04 6.44 -17.71
CA PHE A 145 12.12 5.32 -17.64
C PHE A 145 11.12 5.34 -18.82
N ASP A 146 10.95 4.18 -19.40
CA ASP A 146 9.98 3.95 -20.46
C ASP A 146 9.15 2.72 -20.11
N SER A 147 7.82 2.83 -20.24
CA SER A 147 6.86 1.79 -19.84
C SER A 147 6.93 0.52 -20.69
N ASP A 148 7.38 0.62 -21.95
CA ASP A 148 7.52 -0.54 -22.84
C ASP A 148 8.81 -1.28 -22.52
N ARG A 149 9.89 -0.55 -22.30
CA ARG A 149 11.20 -1.08 -21.91
C ARG A 149 11.25 -1.48 -20.43
N LYS A 150 10.49 -0.79 -19.57
CA LYS A 150 10.41 -1.01 -18.12
C LYS A 150 11.72 -0.81 -17.35
N LEU A 151 12.63 -0.06 -17.91
CA LEU A 151 13.96 0.21 -17.36
C LEU A 151 14.24 1.71 -17.33
N MET A 152 15.12 2.12 -16.42
CA MET A 152 15.71 3.44 -16.33
C MET A 152 17.21 3.28 -16.19
N THR A 153 17.98 4.11 -16.90
CA THR A 153 19.44 4.08 -16.88
C THR A 153 20.00 5.46 -16.58
N THR A 154 21.00 5.50 -15.74
CA THR A 154 21.82 6.69 -15.49
C THR A 154 23.30 6.38 -15.69
N VAL A 155 24.06 7.37 -16.08
CA VAL A 155 25.51 7.28 -16.21
C VAL A 155 26.14 8.34 -15.32
N HIS A 156 27.04 7.90 -14.46
CA HIS A 156 27.77 8.76 -13.52
C HIS A 156 29.27 8.71 -13.83
N GLU A 157 29.90 9.89 -13.82
CA GLU A 157 31.34 10.00 -13.98
C GLU A 157 32.05 9.64 -12.65
N LEU A 158 33.03 8.74 -12.72
CA LEU A 158 33.77 8.26 -11.56
C LEU A 158 34.96 9.14 -11.25
N LYS A 159 35.25 9.38 -9.98
CA LYS A 159 36.46 10.06 -9.53
C LYS A 159 37.76 9.39 -9.99
N THR A 160 37.71 8.07 -10.13
CA THR A 160 38.86 7.24 -10.56
C THR A 160 39.04 7.19 -12.06
N GLY A 161 38.21 7.88 -12.82
CA GLY A 161 38.13 7.82 -14.29
C GLY A 161 37.12 6.78 -14.77
N GLY A 162 36.62 7.01 -15.99
CA GLY A 162 35.54 6.20 -16.58
C GLY A 162 34.18 6.52 -16.00
N PHE A 163 33.21 5.65 -16.29
CA PHE A 163 31.80 5.88 -15.99
C PHE A 163 31.15 4.65 -15.40
N LEU A 164 30.22 4.88 -14.50
CA LEU A 164 29.30 3.86 -13.99
C LEU A 164 27.96 3.98 -14.71
N VAL A 165 27.57 2.94 -15.41
CA VAL A 165 26.22 2.77 -15.97
C VAL A 165 25.40 2.00 -14.97
N SER A 166 24.34 2.59 -14.48
CA SER A 166 23.40 2.00 -13.52
C SER A 166 22.04 1.83 -14.15
N VAL A 167 21.44 0.66 -14.01
CA VAL A 167 20.15 0.31 -14.59
C VAL A 167 19.23 -0.24 -13.51
N LYS A 168 18.01 0.26 -13.47
CA LYS A 168 16.96 -0.15 -12.54
C LYS A 168 15.66 -0.42 -13.29
N GLY A 169 14.94 -1.47 -12.94
CA GLY A 169 13.63 -1.71 -13.50
C GLY A 169 13.10 -3.13 -13.29
N ALA A 170 12.18 -3.55 -14.17
CA ALA A 170 11.55 -4.86 -14.10
C ALA A 170 12.58 -5.98 -14.14
N PRO A 171 12.57 -6.91 -13.17
CA PRO A 171 13.61 -7.95 -13.07
C PRO A 171 13.75 -8.83 -14.30
N ASP A 172 12.65 -9.22 -14.91
CA ASP A 172 12.63 -10.05 -16.12
C ASP A 172 13.28 -9.36 -17.32
N GLU A 173 13.01 -8.10 -17.54
CA GLU A 173 13.62 -7.30 -18.61
C GLU A 173 15.10 -7.00 -18.33
N LEU A 174 15.42 -6.72 -17.08
CA LEU A 174 16.80 -6.45 -16.67
C LEU A 174 17.70 -7.66 -16.86
N LEU A 175 17.24 -8.85 -16.46
CA LEU A 175 18.00 -10.09 -16.56
C LEU A 175 18.37 -10.48 -18.00
N LYS A 176 17.53 -10.14 -18.98
CA LYS A 176 17.84 -10.34 -20.39
C LYS A 176 19.08 -9.55 -20.84
N ARG A 177 19.45 -8.51 -20.13
CA ARG A 177 20.55 -7.59 -20.43
C ARG A 177 21.78 -7.84 -19.56
N CYS A 178 21.72 -8.81 -18.65
CA CYS A 178 22.81 -9.18 -17.76
C CYS A 178 23.57 -10.40 -18.27
N THR A 179 24.90 -10.32 -18.21
CA THR A 179 25.82 -11.40 -18.55
C THR A 179 26.62 -11.87 -17.33
N GLU A 180 26.67 -11.07 -16.30
CA GLU A 180 27.40 -11.33 -15.05
C GLU A 180 26.51 -11.09 -13.82
N ILE A 181 26.94 -11.63 -12.69
CA ILE A 181 26.33 -11.44 -11.39
C ILE A 181 27.41 -11.02 -10.37
N LEU A 182 27.06 -10.05 -9.52
CA LEU A 182 27.86 -9.65 -8.38
C LEU A 182 27.45 -10.49 -7.17
N SER A 183 28.43 -11.11 -6.51
CA SER A 183 28.23 -11.82 -5.26
C SER A 183 29.44 -11.68 -4.37
N ASN A 184 29.25 -11.19 -3.13
CA ASN A 184 30.31 -10.97 -2.15
C ASN A 184 31.51 -10.14 -2.67
N GLY A 185 31.23 -9.13 -3.47
CA GLY A 185 32.24 -8.23 -4.04
C GLY A 185 32.93 -8.76 -5.28
N GLU A 186 32.60 -9.96 -5.74
CA GLU A 186 33.18 -10.58 -6.93
C GLU A 186 32.13 -10.75 -8.03
N THR A 187 32.54 -10.53 -9.28
CA THR A 187 31.70 -10.79 -10.44
C THR A 187 32.01 -12.17 -11.02
N SER A 188 30.97 -12.85 -11.45
CA SER A 188 31.05 -14.13 -12.14
C SER A 188 30.01 -14.22 -13.26
N PRO A 189 30.18 -15.13 -14.23
CA PRO A 189 29.18 -15.29 -15.28
C PRO A 189 27.81 -15.64 -14.72
N LEU A 190 26.78 -14.99 -15.27
CA LEU A 190 25.39 -15.28 -14.97
C LEU A 190 24.93 -16.47 -15.82
N ASP A 191 25.04 -17.68 -15.27
CA ASP A 191 24.57 -18.90 -15.91
C ASP A 191 23.05 -19.08 -15.75
N GLU A 192 22.49 -20.06 -16.43
CA GLU A 192 21.05 -20.31 -16.41
C GLU A 192 20.55 -20.69 -15.01
N THR A 193 21.33 -21.43 -14.23
CA THR A 193 20.98 -21.82 -12.86
C THR A 193 20.82 -20.59 -11.96
N LYS A 194 21.77 -19.67 -12.01
CA LYS A 194 21.72 -18.42 -11.24
C LYS A 194 20.58 -17.53 -11.72
N ARG A 195 20.34 -17.45 -13.02
CA ARG A 195 19.20 -16.72 -13.60
C ARG A 195 17.88 -17.24 -13.09
N GLN A 196 17.69 -18.55 -13.04
CA GLN A 196 16.48 -19.16 -12.51
C GLN A 196 16.31 -18.93 -11.00
N GLU A 197 17.37 -18.95 -10.24
CA GLU A 197 17.33 -18.60 -8.80
C GLU A 197 16.84 -17.16 -8.57
N ILE A 198 17.33 -16.20 -9.37
CA ILE A 198 16.89 -14.81 -9.30
C ILE A 198 15.41 -14.69 -9.67
N LEU A 199 14.97 -15.32 -10.75
CA LEU A 199 13.57 -15.31 -11.19
C LEU A 199 12.64 -15.96 -10.15
N LYS A 200 13.09 -17.04 -9.53
CA LYS A 200 12.36 -17.70 -8.43
C LYS A 200 12.22 -16.78 -7.21
N THR A 201 13.28 -16.08 -6.87
CA THR A 201 13.25 -15.09 -5.78
C THR A 201 12.30 -13.94 -6.10
N ASN A 202 12.36 -13.42 -7.34
CA ASN A 202 11.41 -12.41 -7.81
C ASN A 202 9.96 -12.88 -7.66
N THR A 203 9.65 -14.09 -8.09
CA THR A 203 8.32 -14.70 -7.96
C THR A 203 7.91 -14.83 -6.49
N SER A 204 8.81 -15.24 -5.62
CA SER A 204 8.57 -15.37 -4.18
C SER A 204 8.23 -14.01 -3.53
N LEU A 205 8.96 -12.96 -3.88
CA LEU A 205 8.71 -11.60 -3.40
C LEU A 205 7.37 -11.06 -3.94
N ALA A 206 7.09 -11.30 -5.22
CA ALA A 206 5.83 -10.90 -5.85
C ALA A 206 4.61 -11.60 -5.22
N LYS A 207 4.73 -12.86 -4.81
CA LYS A 207 3.69 -13.58 -4.07
C LYS A 207 3.40 -13.00 -2.68
N GLN A 208 4.34 -12.27 -2.12
CA GLN A 208 4.14 -11.48 -0.90
C GLN A 208 3.54 -10.10 -1.18
N ALA A 209 3.10 -9.87 -2.41
CA ALA A 209 2.58 -8.61 -2.94
C ALA A 209 3.57 -7.44 -2.91
N LEU A 210 4.85 -7.74 -2.89
CA LEU A 210 5.89 -6.72 -3.02
C LEU A 210 6.03 -6.28 -4.48
N ARG A 211 6.17 -4.98 -4.69
CA ARG A 211 6.66 -4.44 -5.96
C ARG A 211 8.16 -4.69 -6.00
N VAL A 212 8.62 -5.42 -7.01
CA VAL A 212 10.03 -5.81 -7.14
C VAL A 212 10.69 -5.04 -8.28
N LEU A 213 11.83 -4.45 -7.99
CA LEU A 213 12.74 -3.85 -8.98
C LEU A 213 14.09 -4.55 -8.93
N GLY A 214 14.69 -4.72 -10.10
CA GLY A 214 16.05 -5.21 -10.23
C GLY A 214 17.04 -4.06 -10.41
N MET A 215 18.29 -4.28 -9.97
CA MET A 215 19.42 -3.39 -10.13
C MET A 215 20.55 -4.10 -10.84
N ALA A 216 21.14 -3.44 -11.83
CA ALA A 216 22.31 -3.90 -12.54
C ALA A 216 23.22 -2.73 -12.93
N TYR A 217 24.46 -3.02 -13.25
CA TYR A 217 25.45 -2.00 -13.57
C TYR A 217 26.53 -2.52 -14.49
N LYS A 218 27.32 -1.61 -15.02
CA LYS A 218 28.63 -1.88 -15.62
C LYS A 218 29.53 -0.67 -15.51
N TYR A 219 30.81 -0.91 -15.56
CA TYR A 219 31.83 0.14 -15.72
C TYR A 219 32.25 0.24 -17.17
N VAL A 220 32.33 1.46 -17.69
CA VAL A 220 32.80 1.73 -19.07
C VAL A 220 33.80 2.90 -19.03
N GLU A 221 34.76 2.89 -19.96
CA GLU A 221 35.75 3.97 -20.03
C GLU A 221 35.23 5.18 -20.82
N THR A 222 34.32 4.91 -21.78
CA THR A 222 33.71 5.94 -22.63
C THR A 222 32.23 5.68 -22.77
N ILE A 223 31.45 6.75 -23.00
CA ILE A 223 30.04 6.67 -23.29
C ILE A 223 29.77 7.01 -24.75
N PRO A 224 28.76 6.36 -25.40
CA PRO A 224 28.40 6.71 -26.78
C PRO A 224 27.90 8.17 -26.87
N ALA A 225 28.12 8.80 -28.01
CA ALA A 225 27.62 10.15 -28.28
C ALA A 225 26.09 10.20 -28.27
N GLU A 226 25.45 9.12 -28.68
CA GLU A 226 24.00 8.93 -28.63
C GLU A 226 23.66 7.85 -27.60
N MET A 227 22.86 8.25 -26.59
CA MET A 227 22.42 7.36 -25.52
C MET A 227 21.21 6.53 -25.99
N SER A 228 21.47 5.34 -26.53
CA SER A 228 20.44 4.37 -26.87
C SER A 228 20.46 3.17 -25.93
N SER A 229 19.29 2.61 -25.66
CA SER A 229 19.19 1.41 -24.80
C SER A 229 19.93 0.22 -25.40
N GLU A 230 19.92 0.07 -26.71
CA GLU A 230 20.59 -1.00 -27.43
C GLU A 230 22.12 -0.96 -27.26
N LEU A 231 22.71 0.23 -27.16
CA LEU A 231 24.13 0.40 -26.97
C LEU A 231 24.57 0.33 -25.51
N VAL A 232 23.76 0.86 -24.62
CA VAL A 232 24.12 1.09 -23.20
C VAL A 232 23.63 -0.03 -22.29
N GLU A 233 22.39 -0.47 -22.46
CA GLU A 233 21.74 -1.47 -21.59
C GLU A 233 22.02 -2.91 -22.06
N LYS A 234 23.29 -3.28 -22.09
CA LYS A 234 23.75 -4.63 -22.43
C LYS A 234 25.03 -4.97 -21.66
N ASP A 235 25.31 -6.26 -21.57
CA ASP A 235 26.49 -6.79 -20.87
C ASP A 235 26.57 -6.27 -19.42
N LEU A 236 25.42 -6.23 -18.75
CA LEU A 236 25.29 -5.72 -17.39
C LEU A 236 25.63 -6.79 -16.36
N THR A 237 26.05 -6.35 -15.20
CA THR A 237 26.23 -7.17 -14.00
C THR A 237 25.04 -7.01 -13.08
N PHE A 238 24.34 -8.10 -12.80
CA PHE A 238 23.23 -8.10 -11.87
C PHE A 238 23.71 -7.88 -10.43
N ALA A 239 23.10 -6.94 -9.71
CA ALA A 239 23.49 -6.56 -8.35
C ALA A 239 22.46 -6.92 -7.28
N GLY A 240 21.19 -7.01 -7.60
CA GLY A 240 20.18 -7.35 -6.62
C GLY A 240 18.74 -7.06 -7.05
N LEU A 241 17.81 -7.43 -6.17
CA LEU A 241 16.40 -7.10 -6.24
C LEU A 241 16.00 -6.33 -4.98
N VAL A 242 15.07 -5.39 -5.12
CA VAL A 242 14.44 -4.71 -3.99
C VAL A 242 12.94 -4.92 -4.05
N GLY A 243 12.34 -5.28 -2.92
CA GLY A 243 10.89 -5.46 -2.78
C GLY A 243 10.31 -4.40 -1.86
N MET A 244 9.20 -3.77 -2.28
CA MET A 244 8.55 -2.71 -1.53
C MET A 244 7.04 -2.82 -1.56
N ILE A 245 6.38 -2.26 -0.56
CA ILE A 245 4.92 -2.22 -0.42
C ILE A 245 4.53 -0.97 0.37
N ASP A 246 3.29 -0.54 0.24
CA ASP A 246 2.66 0.38 1.19
C ASP A 246 2.20 -0.43 2.41
N PRO A 247 2.91 -0.36 3.55
CA PRO A 247 2.66 -1.27 4.67
C PRO A 247 1.42 -0.88 5.47
N GLU A 248 0.88 -1.85 6.16
CA GLU A 248 -0.18 -1.65 7.14
C GLU A 248 0.26 -0.75 8.30
N ARG A 249 -0.69 0.01 8.86
CA ARG A 249 -0.48 0.73 10.12
C ARG A 249 -0.45 -0.26 11.28
N LYS A 250 0.43 -0.08 12.23
CA LYS A 250 0.49 -0.92 13.43
C LYS A 250 -0.84 -0.91 14.20
N GLU A 251 -1.43 0.28 14.32
CA GLU A 251 -2.69 0.50 15.01
C GLU A 251 -3.88 -0.17 14.29
N ALA A 252 -3.79 -0.36 12.99
CA ALA A 252 -4.85 -0.98 12.21
C ALA A 252 -5.04 -2.46 12.55
N ALA A 253 -3.97 -3.22 12.77
CA ALA A 253 -4.04 -4.61 13.17
C ALA A 253 -4.72 -4.78 14.54
N ASP A 254 -4.37 -3.92 15.50
CA ASP A 254 -4.99 -3.90 16.82
C ASP A 254 -6.47 -3.52 16.73
N ALA A 255 -6.82 -2.52 15.91
CA ALA A 255 -8.20 -2.10 15.69
C ALA A 255 -9.05 -3.21 15.04
N VAL A 256 -8.50 -3.94 14.07
CA VAL A 256 -9.16 -5.11 13.45
C VAL A 256 -9.44 -6.19 14.49
N LYS A 257 -8.48 -6.49 15.35
CA LYS A 257 -8.65 -7.46 16.42
C LYS A 257 -9.77 -7.06 17.38
N VAL A 258 -9.75 -5.83 17.87
CA VAL A 258 -10.76 -5.28 18.78
C VAL A 258 -12.14 -5.28 18.14
N ALA A 259 -12.25 -4.92 16.87
CA ALA A 259 -13.52 -4.97 16.13
C ALA A 259 -14.08 -6.39 16.08
N LYS A 260 -13.26 -7.37 15.75
CA LYS A 260 -13.66 -8.78 15.72
C LYS A 260 -14.11 -9.31 17.09
N GLU A 261 -13.39 -8.96 18.14
CA GLU A 261 -13.73 -9.33 19.53
C GLU A 261 -15.07 -8.70 19.96
N ALA A 262 -15.41 -7.53 19.42
CA ALA A 262 -16.69 -6.86 19.64
C ALA A 262 -17.82 -7.41 18.75
N GLY A 263 -17.57 -8.41 17.91
CA GLY A 263 -18.54 -8.96 16.97
C GLY A 263 -18.75 -8.12 15.72
N ILE A 264 -17.91 -7.13 15.47
CA ILE A 264 -17.93 -6.26 14.28
C ILE A 264 -17.03 -6.90 13.22
N ARG A 265 -17.55 -7.01 12.00
CA ARG A 265 -16.80 -7.59 10.87
C ARG A 265 -16.08 -6.48 10.09
N PRO A 266 -14.75 -6.47 10.05
CA PRO A 266 -13.99 -5.57 9.20
C PRO A 266 -13.96 -6.08 7.76
N ILE A 267 -14.20 -5.18 6.81
CA ILE A 267 -14.16 -5.41 5.38
C ILE A 267 -13.15 -4.43 4.77
N MET A 268 -12.22 -4.93 3.98
CA MET A 268 -11.27 -4.10 3.23
C MET A 268 -11.75 -3.86 1.82
N ILE A 269 -11.67 -2.62 1.39
CA ILE A 269 -12.01 -2.18 0.03
C ILE A 269 -10.83 -1.42 -0.55
N THR A 270 -10.44 -1.73 -1.78
CA THR A 270 -9.30 -1.06 -2.44
C THR A 270 -9.38 -1.10 -3.95
N GLY A 271 -8.81 -0.08 -4.59
CA GLY A 271 -8.53 -0.09 -6.03
C GLY A 271 -7.30 -0.90 -6.41
N ASP A 272 -6.53 -1.39 -5.44
CA ASP A 272 -5.30 -2.13 -5.65
C ASP A 272 -5.53 -3.55 -6.20
N HIS A 273 -4.45 -4.14 -6.68
CA HIS A 273 -4.43 -5.50 -7.19
C HIS A 273 -4.85 -6.51 -6.13
N ARG A 274 -5.46 -7.63 -6.56
CA ARG A 274 -5.92 -8.72 -5.69
C ARG A 274 -4.84 -9.21 -4.73
N ASP A 275 -3.65 -9.49 -5.24
CA ASP A 275 -2.54 -10.05 -4.44
C ASP A 275 -2.08 -9.09 -3.34
N THR A 276 -2.02 -7.79 -3.65
CA THR A 276 -1.66 -6.75 -2.67
C THR A 276 -2.74 -6.62 -1.59
N ALA A 277 -4.00 -6.60 -1.99
CA ALA A 277 -5.13 -6.51 -1.07
C ALA A 277 -5.18 -7.72 -0.13
N GLU A 278 -5.01 -8.92 -0.68
CA GLU A 278 -4.99 -10.18 0.08
C GLU A 278 -3.84 -10.21 1.10
N ALA A 279 -2.62 -9.86 0.69
CA ALA A 279 -1.46 -9.84 1.57
C ALA A 279 -1.63 -8.88 2.75
N ILE A 280 -2.09 -7.66 2.50
CA ILE A 280 -2.35 -6.66 3.56
C ILE A 280 -3.50 -7.10 4.46
N ALA A 281 -4.58 -7.63 3.90
CA ALA A 281 -5.71 -8.13 4.67
C ALA A 281 -5.31 -9.29 5.60
N ALA A 282 -4.45 -10.19 5.14
CA ALA A 282 -3.91 -11.28 5.95
C ALA A 282 -3.01 -10.75 7.09
N ARG A 283 -2.12 -9.80 6.80
CA ARG A 283 -1.27 -9.15 7.80
C ARG A 283 -2.08 -8.43 8.88
N LEU A 284 -3.20 -7.81 8.51
CA LEU A 284 -4.10 -7.14 9.43
C LEU A 284 -5.00 -8.12 10.22
N GLY A 285 -5.07 -9.38 9.82
CA GLY A 285 -5.98 -10.37 10.43
C GLY A 285 -7.44 -10.23 9.99
N ILE A 286 -7.72 -9.50 8.90
CA ILE A 286 -9.05 -9.42 8.30
C ILE A 286 -9.44 -10.77 7.70
N ILE A 287 -8.51 -11.43 7.03
CA ILE A 287 -8.62 -12.80 6.53
C ILE A 287 -7.46 -13.65 7.05
N LYS A 288 -7.56 -14.96 6.90
CA LYS A 288 -6.45 -15.87 7.14
C LYS A 288 -5.53 -15.88 5.92
N GLU A 289 -4.26 -16.17 6.15
CA GLU A 289 -3.30 -16.35 5.06
C GLU A 289 -3.75 -17.49 4.13
N GLY A 290 -3.80 -17.23 2.83
CA GLY A 290 -4.24 -18.20 1.83
C GLY A 290 -5.75 -18.38 1.69
N ASP A 291 -6.56 -17.52 2.29
CA ASP A 291 -8.02 -17.54 2.17
C ASP A 291 -8.49 -16.77 0.92
N ASP A 292 -8.17 -17.33 -0.25
CA ASP A 292 -8.50 -16.73 -1.56
C ASP A 292 -10.01 -16.58 -1.77
N ASP A 293 -10.81 -17.44 -1.15
CA ASP A 293 -12.28 -17.44 -1.29
C ASP A 293 -12.93 -16.19 -0.65
N ALA A 294 -12.24 -15.56 0.30
CA ALA A 294 -12.71 -14.34 0.95
C ALA A 294 -12.45 -13.06 0.14
N VAL A 295 -11.78 -13.17 -1.01
CA VAL A 295 -11.38 -12.04 -1.86
C VAL A 295 -12.17 -12.06 -3.17
N ILE A 296 -12.74 -10.92 -3.55
CA ILE A 296 -13.41 -10.73 -4.83
C ILE A 296 -12.90 -9.46 -5.51
N THR A 297 -12.79 -9.50 -6.84
CA THR A 297 -12.41 -8.34 -7.65
C THR A 297 -13.62 -7.59 -8.19
N GLY A 298 -13.41 -6.32 -8.58
CA GLY A 298 -14.46 -5.53 -9.23
C GLY A 298 -14.99 -6.18 -10.52
N ALA A 299 -14.12 -6.84 -11.29
CA ALA A 299 -14.54 -7.56 -12.50
C ALA A 299 -15.47 -8.74 -12.18
N GLU A 300 -15.10 -9.55 -11.19
CA GLU A 300 -15.95 -10.66 -10.71
C GLU A 300 -17.27 -10.14 -10.13
N LEU A 301 -17.23 -9.01 -9.43
CA LEU A 301 -18.43 -8.37 -8.87
C LEU A 301 -19.38 -7.90 -9.97
N ASN A 302 -18.88 -7.45 -11.11
CA ASN A 302 -19.69 -7.02 -12.26
C ASN A 302 -20.45 -8.19 -12.92
N GLU A 303 -19.99 -9.42 -12.75
CA GLU A 303 -20.68 -10.61 -13.26
C GLU A 303 -21.88 -11.02 -12.38
N LEU A 304 -21.98 -10.48 -11.18
CA LEU A 304 -23.06 -10.76 -10.24
C LEU A 304 -24.16 -9.71 -10.33
N SER A 305 -25.42 -10.14 -10.38
CA SER A 305 -26.56 -9.24 -10.17
C SER A 305 -26.58 -8.77 -8.70
N ASP A 306 -27.28 -7.67 -8.43
CA ASP A 306 -27.39 -7.15 -7.06
C ASP A 306 -28.04 -8.15 -6.12
N GLU A 307 -29.03 -8.92 -6.60
CA GLU A 307 -29.71 -9.96 -5.83
C GLU A 307 -28.77 -11.14 -5.49
N LYS A 308 -28.00 -11.61 -6.47
CA LYS A 308 -27.00 -12.68 -6.25
C LYS A 308 -25.90 -12.22 -5.34
N PHE A 309 -25.41 -10.98 -5.51
CA PHE A 309 -24.37 -10.43 -4.67
C PHE A 309 -24.81 -10.32 -3.21
N ALA A 310 -26.02 -9.82 -2.95
CA ALA A 310 -26.58 -9.76 -1.59
C ALA A 310 -26.60 -11.14 -0.90
N GLN A 311 -26.89 -12.22 -1.64
CA GLN A 311 -26.91 -13.59 -1.11
C GLN A 311 -25.50 -14.10 -0.72
N VAL A 312 -24.45 -13.64 -1.37
CA VAL A 312 -23.08 -14.12 -1.19
C VAL A 312 -22.15 -13.12 -0.52
N VAL A 313 -22.61 -11.92 -0.22
CA VAL A 313 -21.81 -10.84 0.39
C VAL A 313 -21.11 -11.29 1.68
N GLY A 314 -21.74 -12.17 2.44
CA GLY A 314 -21.19 -12.73 3.68
C GLY A 314 -19.92 -13.56 3.50
N HIS A 315 -19.62 -14.02 2.29
CA HIS A 315 -18.41 -14.79 2.00
C HIS A 315 -17.16 -13.92 1.83
N TYR A 316 -17.34 -12.66 1.43
CA TYR A 316 -16.24 -11.77 1.08
C TYR A 316 -15.88 -10.79 2.19
N SER A 317 -14.60 -10.67 2.46
CA SER A 317 -14.03 -9.69 3.40
C SER A 317 -13.07 -8.72 2.74
N VAL A 318 -12.66 -8.99 1.49
CA VAL A 318 -11.71 -8.16 0.73
C VAL A 318 -12.24 -7.94 -0.68
N TYR A 319 -12.28 -6.67 -1.08
CA TYR A 319 -12.72 -6.21 -2.39
C TYR A 319 -11.57 -5.47 -3.06
N ALA A 320 -11.01 -6.07 -4.11
CA ALA A 320 -9.86 -5.56 -4.86
C ALA A 320 -10.27 -5.03 -6.24
N ARG A 321 -9.52 -4.08 -6.79
CA ARG A 321 -9.79 -3.50 -8.11
C ARG A 321 -11.21 -2.96 -8.25
N VAL A 322 -11.74 -2.36 -7.21
CA VAL A 322 -13.10 -1.80 -7.19
C VAL A 322 -13.10 -0.31 -7.50
N SER A 323 -14.16 0.10 -8.19
CA SER A 323 -14.48 1.51 -8.47
C SER A 323 -15.36 2.09 -7.34
N PRO A 324 -15.55 3.41 -7.30
CA PRO A 324 -16.50 4.05 -6.37
C PRO A 324 -17.93 3.49 -6.45
N GLU A 325 -18.39 3.11 -7.63
CA GLU A 325 -19.70 2.50 -7.83
C GLU A 325 -19.83 1.15 -7.13
N HIS A 326 -18.77 0.33 -7.17
CA HIS A 326 -18.72 -0.93 -6.46
C HIS A 326 -18.84 -0.74 -4.94
N LYS A 327 -18.22 0.32 -4.39
CA LYS A 327 -18.32 0.65 -2.96
C LYS A 327 -19.78 0.85 -2.52
N VAL A 328 -20.58 1.53 -3.33
CA VAL A 328 -22.01 1.71 -3.06
C VAL A 328 -22.76 0.37 -3.09
N ARG A 329 -22.46 -0.49 -4.08
CA ARG A 329 -23.06 -1.83 -4.16
C ARG A 329 -22.74 -2.69 -2.94
N ILE A 330 -21.52 -2.65 -2.46
CA ILE A 330 -21.07 -3.40 -1.28
C ILE A 330 -21.84 -2.96 -0.04
N VAL A 331 -21.96 -1.66 0.19
CA VAL A 331 -22.72 -1.09 1.32
C VAL A 331 -24.19 -1.55 1.24
N LYS A 332 -24.81 -1.41 0.08
CA LYS A 332 -26.22 -1.80 -0.12
C LYS A 332 -26.46 -3.30 0.07
N ALA A 333 -25.54 -4.14 -0.41
CA ALA A 333 -25.65 -5.58 -0.24
C ALA A 333 -25.65 -6.00 1.24
N TRP A 334 -24.77 -5.43 2.05
CA TRP A 334 -24.75 -5.67 3.49
C TRP A 334 -26.02 -5.13 4.18
N GLN A 335 -26.53 -3.99 3.74
CA GLN A 335 -27.77 -3.42 4.28
C GLN A 335 -28.98 -4.30 3.95
N GLN A 336 -29.02 -4.93 2.76
CA GLN A 336 -30.07 -5.89 2.40
C GLN A 336 -30.06 -7.12 3.30
N GLU A 337 -28.90 -7.50 3.82
CA GLU A 337 -28.75 -8.55 4.82
C GLU A 337 -29.08 -8.08 6.25
N GLY A 338 -29.63 -6.88 6.39
CA GLY A 338 -30.04 -6.31 7.68
C GLY A 338 -28.89 -5.83 8.56
N LYS A 339 -27.71 -5.60 7.99
CA LYS A 339 -26.52 -5.17 8.72
C LYS A 339 -26.38 -3.64 8.77
N VAL A 340 -25.92 -3.14 9.90
CA VAL A 340 -25.57 -1.72 10.06
C VAL A 340 -24.13 -1.54 9.61
N VAL A 341 -23.94 -0.74 8.55
CA VAL A 341 -22.66 -0.56 7.88
C VAL A 341 -22.08 0.82 8.18
N ALA A 342 -20.82 0.84 8.64
CA ALA A 342 -19.97 2.02 8.66
C ALA A 342 -19.01 1.96 7.48
N MET A 343 -18.80 3.09 6.80
CA MET A 343 -17.90 3.20 5.64
C MET A 343 -16.89 4.31 5.87
N THR A 344 -15.61 4.01 5.67
CA THR A 344 -14.55 5.02 5.62
C THR A 344 -14.27 5.45 4.18
N GLY A 345 -13.80 6.67 4.01
CA GLY A 345 -13.34 7.18 2.72
C GLY A 345 -12.59 8.49 2.90
N ASP A 346 -11.59 8.73 2.08
CA ASP A 346 -10.72 9.91 2.15
C ASP A 346 -10.85 10.86 0.95
N GLY A 347 -11.64 10.47 -0.05
CA GLY A 347 -11.76 11.18 -1.31
C GLY A 347 -13.19 11.62 -1.66
N VAL A 348 -13.28 12.60 -2.55
CA VAL A 348 -14.54 13.09 -3.11
C VAL A 348 -15.30 11.95 -3.83
N ASN A 349 -14.57 11.00 -4.41
CA ASN A 349 -15.10 9.85 -5.11
C ASN A 349 -15.82 8.87 -4.17
N ASP A 350 -15.53 8.90 -2.87
CA ASP A 350 -16.15 8.04 -1.87
C ASP A 350 -17.45 8.61 -1.30
N ALA A 351 -17.75 9.88 -1.60
CA ALA A 351 -18.94 10.56 -1.07
C ALA A 351 -20.24 9.80 -1.29
N PRO A 352 -20.53 9.17 -2.45
CA PRO A 352 -21.73 8.38 -2.63
C PRO A 352 -21.82 7.16 -1.70
N ALA A 353 -20.69 6.47 -1.47
CA ALA A 353 -20.63 5.32 -0.57
C ALA A 353 -20.76 5.73 0.90
N LEU A 354 -20.09 6.82 1.30
CA LEU A 354 -20.22 7.41 2.63
C LEU A 354 -21.66 7.84 2.94
N LYS A 355 -22.35 8.39 1.95
CA LYS A 355 -23.75 8.79 2.08
C LYS A 355 -24.73 7.61 2.12
N ALA A 356 -24.40 6.52 1.41
CA ALA A 356 -25.22 5.31 1.39
C ALA A 356 -25.12 4.51 2.70
N ALA A 357 -23.99 4.55 3.36
CA ALA A 357 -23.78 3.91 4.66
C ALA A 357 -24.58 4.59 5.78
N TYR A 358 -24.92 3.82 6.82
CA TYR A 358 -25.51 4.40 8.04
C TYR A 358 -24.56 5.38 8.73
N ILE A 359 -23.28 5.09 8.68
CA ILE A 359 -22.21 5.97 9.17
C ILE A 359 -21.15 6.12 8.10
N GLY A 360 -20.93 7.36 7.66
CA GLY A 360 -19.80 7.75 6.83
C GLY A 360 -18.69 8.36 7.71
N ILE A 361 -17.45 7.91 7.52
CA ILE A 361 -16.25 8.37 8.21
C ILE A 361 -15.30 8.89 7.13
N GLY A 362 -14.97 10.19 7.19
CA GLY A 362 -14.06 10.84 6.26
C GLY A 362 -12.88 11.48 6.93
#